data_05a130b7c64232edf82b5fba60c2ef13
#
_entry.id   05a130b7c64232edf82b5fba60c2ef13
#
_cell.length_a   1.000
_cell.length_b   1.000
_cell.length_c   1.000
_cell.angle_alpha   90.00
_cell.angle_beta   90.00
_cell.angle_gamma   90.00
#
_symmetry.space_group_name_H-M   'P 1'
#
loop_
_entity.id
_entity.type
_entity.pdbx_description
1 polymer ?
#
loop_
_entity_poly.entity_id
_entity_poly.type
_entity_poly.pdbx_seq_one_letter_code
_entity_poly.pdbx_strand_id
1 'polypeptide(L)'
;MSVMNNSAKKDASPILSVRDLKVHFPIPSKGLFAPDRQLKAVDGVNFDLYPGETLGIVGESGCGKSTLGRAILQLIPPTDGQVAWLGKNIVGAPHRDMQPLRRDLQIIFQDPLASLNPRMTIGEIIAEPLVTHKPELGKEEIKARVKRMMARVGLLPQMINRYPHEFSGGQCQRIGIARAMILEPKLIVCDEPVSALDVSIQAQIVNLLQELQREFDLSLIFISHDLSIVRHICHRIMVLYLGNVAEL
;
A
#
# COMPACT_ATOMS: atom_id res chain seq x y z
N MET A 1 28.50 -2.88 10.40
CA MET A 1 29.13 -1.82 9.58
C MET A 1 29.19 -2.31 8.14
N SER A 2 28.27 -1.91 7.30
CA SER A 2 28.43 -1.99 5.85
C SER A 2 27.59 -0.85 5.25
N VAL A 3 28.28 0.22 4.89
CA VAL A 3 27.75 1.35 4.12
C VAL A 3 27.64 0.83 2.69
N MET A 4 26.49 0.23 2.35
CA MET A 4 26.25 -0.19 0.97
C MET A 4 25.92 1.02 0.11
N ASN A 5 26.85 1.32 -0.75
CA ASN A 5 26.83 2.02 -2.04
C ASN A 5 25.52 2.71 -2.44
N ASN A 6 25.41 3.97 -2.06
CA ASN A 6 24.36 4.90 -2.49
C ASN A 6 24.61 5.47 -3.91
N SER A 7 25.65 5.03 -4.61
CA SER A 7 26.04 5.57 -5.92
C SER A 7 25.43 4.86 -7.14
N ALA A 8 24.98 3.61 -6.99
CA ALA A 8 24.43 2.84 -8.11
C ALA A 8 22.95 3.09 -8.41
N LYS A 9 22.19 3.79 -7.52
CA LYS A 9 20.76 4.08 -7.70
C LYS A 9 20.47 5.41 -8.42
N LYS A 10 21.48 6.23 -8.72
CA LYS A 10 21.27 7.55 -9.36
C LYS A 10 20.93 7.50 -10.86
N ASP A 11 21.15 6.37 -11.54
CA ASP A 11 20.86 6.22 -12.97
C ASP A 11 19.55 5.46 -13.27
N ALA A 12 18.82 4.98 -12.25
CA ALA A 12 17.56 4.30 -12.44
C ALA A 12 16.42 5.31 -12.60
N SER A 13 15.58 5.14 -13.64
CA SER A 13 14.33 5.89 -13.76
C SER A 13 13.38 5.55 -12.63
N PRO A 14 12.66 6.53 -12.05
CA PRO A 14 11.69 6.25 -11.01
C PRO A 14 10.55 5.37 -11.52
N ILE A 15 10.13 4.41 -10.69
CA ILE A 15 8.95 3.56 -11.00
C ILE A 15 7.64 4.34 -10.77
N LEU A 16 7.66 5.27 -9.80
CA LEU A 16 6.56 6.18 -9.52
C LEU A 16 7.08 7.60 -9.38
N SER A 17 6.43 8.55 -10.05
CA SER A 17 6.68 9.99 -9.91
C SER A 17 5.40 10.70 -9.54
N VAL A 18 5.44 11.50 -8.48
CA VAL A 18 4.32 12.33 -8.01
C VAL A 18 4.72 13.78 -8.15
N ARG A 19 3.88 14.61 -8.80
CA ARG A 19 4.15 16.03 -9.05
C ARG A 19 2.92 16.87 -8.72
N ASP A 20 3.11 17.86 -7.85
CA ASP A 20 2.12 18.84 -7.40
C ASP A 20 0.75 18.21 -7.05
N LEU A 21 0.78 17.02 -6.41
CA LEU A 21 -0.42 16.25 -6.15
C LEU A 21 -1.27 16.93 -5.08
N LYS A 22 -2.56 17.15 -5.38
CA LYS A 22 -3.54 17.78 -4.49
C LYS A 22 -4.77 16.92 -4.32
N VAL A 23 -5.25 16.82 -3.09
CA VAL A 23 -6.54 16.21 -2.75
C VAL A 23 -7.25 17.14 -1.77
N HIS A 24 -8.26 17.84 -2.27
CA HIS A 24 -9.05 18.78 -1.51
C HIS A 24 -10.49 18.27 -1.43
N PHE A 25 -11.03 18.21 -0.21
CA PHE A 25 -12.42 17.81 0.03
C PHE A 25 -13.28 19.04 0.29
N PRO A 26 -14.42 19.19 -0.40
CA PRO A 26 -15.34 20.29 -0.14
C PRO A 26 -15.96 20.15 1.27
N ILE A 27 -15.96 21.22 2.04
CA ILE A 27 -16.67 21.32 3.33
C ILE A 27 -17.97 22.05 3.08
N PRO A 28 -19.13 21.41 3.24
CA PRO A 28 -20.43 22.06 3.06
C PRO A 28 -20.55 23.29 3.96
N SER A 29 -20.85 24.44 3.39
CA SER A 29 -21.15 25.65 4.15
C SER A 29 -22.55 25.56 4.77
N LYS A 30 -22.72 25.96 6.05
CA LYS A 30 -24.02 25.95 6.76
C LYS A 30 -24.87 27.20 6.52
N GLY A 31 -24.61 28.03 5.50
CA GLY A 31 -25.36 29.29 5.26
C GLY A 31 -25.40 29.65 3.77
N LEU A 32 -26.51 30.35 3.40
CA LEU A 32 -26.78 30.72 1.98
C LEU A 32 -25.71 31.63 1.34
N PHE A 33 -24.85 32.29 2.16
CA PHE A 33 -23.78 33.19 1.71
C PHE A 33 -22.41 32.83 2.32
N ALA A 34 -22.24 31.62 2.93
CA ALA A 34 -20.96 31.25 3.47
C ALA A 34 -20.03 30.79 2.33
N PRO A 35 -18.75 31.24 2.32
CA PRO A 35 -17.82 30.83 1.27
C PRO A 35 -17.57 29.33 1.33
N ASP A 36 -17.43 28.70 0.17
CA ASP A 36 -17.03 27.31 0.07
C ASP A 36 -15.65 27.12 0.71
N ARG A 37 -15.59 26.24 1.71
CA ARG A 37 -14.33 25.85 2.36
C ARG A 37 -13.87 24.50 1.82
N GLN A 38 -12.57 24.32 1.76
CA GLN A 38 -11.97 23.07 1.34
C GLN A 38 -11.02 22.56 2.44
N LEU A 39 -11.11 21.27 2.74
CA LEU A 39 -10.09 20.58 3.51
C LEU A 39 -8.99 20.13 2.55
N LYS A 40 -7.83 20.76 2.64
CA LYS A 40 -6.64 20.43 1.87
C LYS A 40 -5.92 19.25 2.54
N ALA A 41 -6.36 18.04 2.26
CA ALA A 41 -5.80 16.84 2.87
C ALA A 41 -4.41 16.52 2.30
N VAL A 42 -4.16 16.83 1.03
CA VAL A 42 -2.87 16.79 0.33
C VAL A 42 -2.79 18.07 -0.50
N ASP A 43 -1.68 18.82 -0.40
CA ASP A 43 -1.56 20.13 -1.05
C ASP A 43 -0.14 20.32 -1.64
N GLY A 44 0.06 19.90 -2.90
CA GLY A 44 1.28 20.13 -3.64
C GLY A 44 2.43 19.15 -3.34
N VAL A 45 2.13 17.88 -3.10
CA VAL A 45 3.13 16.85 -2.77
C VAL A 45 3.93 16.44 -4.00
N ASN A 46 5.27 16.40 -3.82
CA ASN A 46 6.23 16.01 -4.85
C ASN A 46 7.22 14.97 -4.32
N PHE A 47 7.39 13.84 -5.02
CA PHE A 47 8.47 12.88 -4.76
C PHE A 47 8.60 11.88 -5.91
N ASP A 48 9.72 11.16 -5.89
CA ASP A 48 9.99 10.00 -6.74
C ASP A 48 10.21 8.76 -5.87
N LEU A 49 9.79 7.60 -6.35
CA LEU A 49 10.07 6.29 -5.78
C LEU A 49 10.82 5.45 -6.82
N TYR A 50 11.89 4.80 -6.38
CA TYR A 50 12.73 3.98 -7.25
C TYR A 50 12.45 2.47 -7.10
N PRO A 51 12.82 1.64 -8.09
CA PRO A 51 12.66 0.18 -7.99
C PRO A 51 13.34 -0.38 -6.73
N GLY A 52 12.66 -1.29 -6.01
CA GLY A 52 13.15 -1.91 -4.80
C GLY A 52 13.36 -0.95 -3.62
N GLU A 53 12.86 0.29 -3.70
CA GLU A 53 12.94 1.26 -2.61
C GLU A 53 11.75 1.13 -1.66
N THR A 54 11.98 1.36 -0.35
CA THR A 54 10.93 1.67 0.62
C THR A 54 11.00 3.15 0.98
N LEU A 55 9.95 3.90 0.64
CA LEU A 55 9.74 5.28 1.07
C LEU A 55 8.80 5.29 2.28
N GLY A 56 9.29 5.75 3.43
CA GLY A 56 8.47 5.99 4.61
C GLY A 56 7.70 7.30 4.50
N ILE A 57 6.42 7.31 4.84
CA ILE A 57 5.62 8.53 4.99
C ILE A 57 5.20 8.64 6.45
N VAL A 58 5.70 9.66 7.13
CA VAL A 58 5.42 9.90 8.55
C VAL A 58 4.74 11.26 8.76
N GLY A 59 4.10 11.43 9.89
CA GLY A 59 3.43 12.66 10.29
C GLY A 59 2.32 12.40 11.28
N GLU A 60 1.73 13.46 11.84
CA GLU A 60 0.66 13.38 12.81
C GLU A 60 -0.60 12.69 12.24
N SER A 61 -1.46 12.19 13.14
CA SER A 61 -2.76 11.64 12.73
C SER A 61 -3.59 12.73 12.04
N GLY A 62 -4.21 12.38 10.90
CA GLY A 62 -5.03 13.33 10.13
C GLY A 62 -4.23 14.28 9.21
N CYS A 63 -2.90 14.21 9.12
CA CYS A 63 -2.12 15.10 8.24
C CYS A 63 -2.18 14.77 6.75
N GLY A 64 -2.94 13.71 6.33
CA GLY A 64 -3.15 13.37 4.93
C GLY A 64 -2.42 12.13 4.40
N LYS A 65 -1.67 11.38 5.22
CA LYS A 65 -0.87 10.20 4.80
C LYS A 65 -1.66 9.15 4.04
N SER A 66 -2.74 8.65 4.64
CA SER A 66 -3.62 7.63 4.02
C SER A 66 -4.33 8.17 2.77
N THR A 67 -4.69 9.45 2.79
CA THR A 67 -5.27 10.13 1.62
C THR A 67 -4.26 10.16 0.47
N LEU A 68 -3.01 10.51 0.75
CA LEU A 68 -1.92 10.50 -0.23
C LEU A 68 -1.71 9.10 -0.81
N GLY A 69 -1.60 8.06 0.03
CA GLY A 69 -1.45 6.68 -0.43
C GLY A 69 -2.60 6.21 -1.35
N ARG A 70 -3.83 6.54 -0.98
CA ARG A 70 -5.02 6.20 -1.78
C ARG A 70 -5.12 7.02 -3.07
N ALA A 71 -4.69 8.27 -3.07
CA ALA A 71 -4.64 9.11 -4.27
C ALA A 71 -3.59 8.61 -5.27
N ILE A 72 -2.41 8.20 -4.81
CA ILE A 72 -1.37 7.56 -5.64
C ILE A 72 -1.93 6.35 -6.38
N LEU A 73 -2.69 5.51 -5.66
CA LEU A 73 -3.32 4.32 -6.25
C LEU A 73 -4.61 4.64 -7.04
N GLN A 74 -5.00 5.89 -7.20
CA GLN A 74 -6.26 6.31 -7.83
C GLN A 74 -7.50 5.61 -7.21
N LEU A 75 -7.47 5.38 -5.88
CA LEU A 75 -8.63 4.97 -5.08
C LEU A 75 -9.46 6.17 -4.63
N ILE A 76 -8.80 7.33 -4.52
CA ILE A 76 -9.41 8.65 -4.34
C ILE A 76 -8.94 9.49 -5.52
N PRO A 77 -9.85 10.15 -6.27
CA PRO A 77 -9.45 11.00 -7.37
C PRO A 77 -8.69 12.24 -6.84
N PRO A 78 -7.50 12.54 -7.34
CA PRO A 78 -6.83 13.80 -7.04
C PRO A 78 -7.64 14.99 -7.56
N THR A 79 -7.52 16.13 -6.85
CA THR A 79 -8.10 17.40 -7.31
C THR A 79 -7.22 18.02 -8.40
N ASP A 80 -5.89 17.86 -8.30
CA ASP A 80 -4.91 18.39 -9.23
C ASP A 80 -3.58 17.62 -9.11
N GLY A 81 -2.66 17.84 -10.05
CA GLY A 81 -1.34 17.25 -10.07
C GLY A 81 -1.24 15.98 -10.91
N GLN A 82 -0.11 15.30 -10.79
CA GLN A 82 0.21 14.14 -11.62
C GLN A 82 0.76 12.97 -10.77
N VAL A 83 0.38 11.77 -11.16
CA VAL A 83 0.96 10.51 -10.68
C VAL A 83 1.38 9.73 -11.92
N ALA A 84 2.68 9.63 -12.15
CA ALA A 84 3.22 8.86 -13.26
C ALA A 84 3.71 7.49 -12.77
N TRP A 85 3.11 6.44 -13.28
CA TRP A 85 3.51 5.04 -13.09
C TRP A 85 4.29 4.56 -14.32
N LEU A 86 5.55 4.15 -14.13
CA LEU A 86 6.46 3.75 -15.22
C LEU A 86 6.48 4.81 -16.35
N GLY A 87 6.54 6.08 -15.98
CA GLY A 87 6.58 7.22 -16.91
C GLY A 87 5.24 7.64 -17.52
N LYS A 88 4.14 6.90 -17.29
CA LYS A 88 2.81 7.23 -17.80
C LYS A 88 1.94 7.84 -16.71
N ASN A 89 1.40 9.04 -16.93
CA ASN A 89 0.43 9.65 -16.00
C ASN A 89 -0.85 8.81 -15.93
N ILE A 90 -1.28 8.48 -14.71
CA ILE A 90 -2.46 7.65 -14.42
C ILE A 90 -3.61 8.43 -13.78
N VAL A 91 -3.43 9.73 -13.51
CA VAL A 91 -4.50 10.59 -12.95
C VAL A 91 -5.61 10.73 -13.98
N GLY A 92 -6.85 10.47 -13.56
CA GLY A 92 -8.02 10.54 -14.43
C GLY A 92 -8.12 9.42 -15.47
N ALA A 93 -7.24 8.41 -15.41
CA ALA A 93 -7.30 7.27 -16.32
C ALA A 93 -8.65 6.51 -16.15
N PRO A 94 -9.32 6.13 -17.25
CA PRO A 94 -10.57 5.38 -17.19
C PRO A 94 -10.35 4.01 -16.56
N HIS A 95 -11.41 3.44 -15.98
CA HIS A 95 -11.34 2.16 -15.26
C HIS A 95 -10.68 1.04 -16.07
N ARG A 96 -10.98 0.93 -17.38
CA ARG A 96 -10.39 -0.08 -18.27
C ARG A 96 -8.86 0.01 -18.35
N ASP A 97 -8.31 1.23 -18.26
CA ASP A 97 -6.87 1.49 -18.38
C ASP A 97 -6.18 1.31 -17.01
N MET A 98 -6.92 1.51 -15.92
CA MET A 98 -6.46 1.23 -14.55
C MET A 98 -6.49 -0.25 -14.19
N GLN A 99 -7.40 -1.04 -14.75
CA GLN A 99 -7.55 -2.46 -14.40
C GLN A 99 -6.25 -3.27 -14.57
N PRO A 100 -5.50 -3.18 -15.69
CA PRO A 100 -4.21 -3.87 -15.83
C PRO A 100 -3.17 -3.40 -14.79
N LEU A 101 -3.18 -2.10 -14.45
CA LEU A 101 -2.23 -1.50 -13.50
C LEU A 101 -2.49 -1.96 -12.06
N ARG A 102 -3.72 -2.36 -11.71
CA ARG A 102 -4.07 -2.92 -10.41
C ARG A 102 -3.31 -4.20 -10.08
N ARG A 103 -2.77 -4.91 -11.08
CA ARG A 103 -1.90 -6.07 -10.85
C ARG A 103 -0.58 -5.65 -10.20
N ASP A 104 -0.04 -4.52 -10.65
CA ASP A 104 1.26 -4.02 -10.21
C ASP A 104 1.15 -3.09 -8.98
N LEU A 105 -0.02 -2.47 -8.77
CA LEU A 105 -0.30 -1.47 -7.73
C LEU A 105 -1.25 -2.05 -6.69
N GLN A 106 -0.75 -2.37 -5.51
CA GLN A 106 -1.53 -3.01 -4.44
C GLN A 106 -1.51 -2.18 -3.16
N ILE A 107 -2.41 -2.50 -2.23
CA ILE A 107 -2.52 -1.85 -0.92
C ILE A 107 -2.69 -2.87 0.20
N ILE A 108 -2.02 -2.61 1.32
CA ILE A 108 -2.27 -3.25 2.61
C ILE A 108 -2.90 -2.22 3.52
N PHE A 109 -4.11 -2.49 4.02
CA PHE A 109 -4.91 -1.56 4.80
C PHE A 109 -4.56 -1.58 6.29
N GLN A 110 -4.88 -0.50 6.98
CA GLN A 110 -4.64 -0.26 8.39
C GLN A 110 -5.38 -1.26 9.29
N ASP A 111 -6.67 -1.52 9.02
CA ASP A 111 -7.47 -2.50 9.76
C ASP A 111 -7.48 -3.83 8.99
N PRO A 112 -6.73 -4.83 9.48
CA PRO A 112 -6.66 -6.10 8.79
C PRO A 112 -8.00 -6.82 8.75
N LEU A 113 -8.80 -6.75 9.83
CA LEU A 113 -10.07 -7.48 9.90
C LEU A 113 -11.15 -6.82 9.03
N ALA A 114 -11.28 -5.49 9.11
CA ALA A 114 -12.24 -4.75 8.30
C ALA A 114 -11.92 -4.81 6.79
N SER A 115 -10.66 -5.10 6.44
CA SER A 115 -10.23 -5.23 5.04
C SER A 115 -10.59 -6.58 4.40
N LEU A 116 -11.01 -7.57 5.19
CA LEU A 116 -11.34 -8.92 4.75
C LEU A 116 -12.85 -9.12 4.73
N ASN A 117 -13.38 -9.73 3.66
CA ASN A 117 -14.79 -10.07 3.61
C ASN A 117 -15.09 -11.22 4.60
N PRO A 118 -15.90 -11.00 5.66
CA PRO A 118 -16.15 -12.01 6.69
C PRO A 118 -16.97 -13.21 6.21
N ARG A 119 -17.55 -13.13 5.02
CA ARG A 119 -18.37 -14.20 4.41
C ARG A 119 -17.56 -15.10 3.48
N MET A 120 -16.29 -14.79 3.23
CA MET A 120 -15.39 -15.57 2.39
C MET A 120 -14.38 -16.32 3.26
N THR A 121 -13.99 -17.49 2.81
CA THR A 121 -12.84 -18.20 3.41
C THR A 121 -11.54 -17.45 3.10
N ILE A 122 -10.49 -17.68 3.91
CA ILE A 122 -9.20 -17.01 3.63
C ILE A 122 -8.60 -17.44 2.29
N GLY A 123 -8.89 -18.68 1.86
CA GLY A 123 -8.49 -19.16 0.54
C GLY A 123 -9.13 -18.36 -0.60
N GLU A 124 -10.43 -18.07 -0.49
CA GLU A 124 -11.16 -17.24 -1.45
C GLU A 124 -10.67 -15.80 -1.45
N ILE A 125 -10.44 -15.21 -0.26
CA ILE A 125 -9.92 -13.85 -0.12
C ILE A 125 -8.56 -13.69 -0.80
N ILE A 126 -7.63 -14.64 -0.57
CA ILE A 126 -6.29 -14.60 -1.17
C ILE A 126 -6.37 -14.90 -2.68
N ALA A 127 -7.33 -15.75 -3.12
CA ALA A 127 -7.51 -16.10 -4.52
C ALA A 127 -8.15 -14.99 -5.36
N GLU A 128 -8.95 -14.10 -4.76
CA GLU A 128 -9.77 -13.10 -5.45
C GLU A 128 -8.99 -12.27 -6.50
N PRO A 129 -7.77 -11.76 -6.22
CA PRO A 129 -7.00 -11.05 -7.23
C PRO A 129 -6.58 -11.94 -8.42
N LEU A 130 -6.29 -13.23 -8.19
CA LEU A 130 -5.98 -14.16 -9.29
C LEU A 130 -7.20 -14.41 -10.17
N VAL A 131 -8.36 -14.64 -9.56
CA VAL A 131 -9.63 -14.86 -10.29
C VAL A 131 -9.96 -13.64 -11.16
N THR A 132 -9.72 -12.44 -10.65
CA THR A 132 -10.02 -11.19 -11.35
C THR A 132 -9.02 -10.88 -12.47
N HIS A 133 -7.72 -11.08 -12.22
CA HIS A 133 -6.66 -10.60 -13.11
C HIS A 133 -6.00 -11.68 -13.95
N LYS A 134 -6.22 -12.96 -13.65
CA LYS A 134 -5.70 -14.14 -14.35
C LYS A 134 -6.80 -15.17 -14.55
N PRO A 135 -7.91 -14.82 -15.25
CA PRO A 135 -9.06 -15.70 -15.41
C PRO A 135 -8.77 -16.99 -16.20
N GLU A 136 -7.62 -17.03 -16.88
CA GLU A 136 -7.12 -18.20 -17.59
C GLU A 136 -6.63 -19.31 -16.66
N LEU A 137 -6.38 -19.01 -15.38
CA LEU A 137 -5.88 -20.01 -14.43
C LEU A 137 -6.99 -20.98 -14.00
N GLY A 138 -6.68 -22.27 -14.04
CA GLY A 138 -7.56 -23.31 -13.52
C GLY A 138 -7.64 -23.29 -11.98
N LYS A 139 -8.76 -23.82 -11.44
CA LYS A 139 -9.04 -23.84 -9.98
C LYS A 139 -7.92 -24.49 -9.17
N GLU A 140 -7.35 -25.59 -9.65
CA GLU A 140 -6.27 -26.30 -8.94
C GLU A 140 -4.97 -25.49 -8.91
N GLU A 141 -4.64 -24.79 -9.98
CA GLU A 141 -3.48 -23.89 -10.03
C GLU A 141 -3.66 -22.70 -9.09
N ILE A 142 -4.84 -22.08 -9.07
CA ILE A 142 -5.17 -20.99 -8.11
C ILE A 142 -4.99 -21.50 -6.69
N LYS A 143 -5.57 -22.66 -6.35
CA LYS A 143 -5.47 -23.26 -5.03
C LYS A 143 -4.02 -23.57 -4.62
N ALA A 144 -3.23 -24.06 -5.57
CA ALA A 144 -1.81 -24.33 -5.34
C ALA A 144 -1.03 -23.03 -5.06
N ARG A 145 -1.28 -21.94 -5.81
CA ARG A 145 -0.66 -20.63 -5.59
C ARG A 145 -1.05 -20.04 -4.24
N VAL A 146 -2.35 -20.12 -3.88
CA VAL A 146 -2.85 -19.65 -2.58
C VAL A 146 -2.13 -20.39 -1.44
N LYS A 147 -2.02 -21.72 -1.49
CA LYS A 147 -1.33 -22.50 -0.46
C LYS A 147 0.16 -22.14 -0.34
N ARG A 148 0.84 -21.92 -1.48
CA ARG A 148 2.25 -21.46 -1.48
C ARG A 148 2.37 -20.07 -0.85
N MET A 149 1.49 -19.13 -1.20
CA MET A 149 1.50 -17.79 -0.63
C MET A 149 1.17 -17.79 0.87
N MET A 150 0.19 -18.61 1.31
CA MET A 150 -0.09 -18.81 2.74
C MET A 150 1.16 -19.25 3.50
N ALA A 151 1.85 -20.28 3.02
CA ALA A 151 3.09 -20.74 3.64
C ALA A 151 4.16 -19.65 3.67
N ARG A 152 4.25 -18.85 2.60
CA ARG A 152 5.21 -17.74 2.48
C ARG A 152 5.02 -16.65 3.53
N VAL A 153 3.77 -16.31 3.85
CA VAL A 153 3.46 -15.33 4.90
C VAL A 153 3.37 -15.96 6.30
N GLY A 154 3.75 -17.22 6.46
CA GLY A 154 3.75 -17.91 7.76
C GLY A 154 2.36 -18.36 8.23
N LEU A 155 1.42 -18.59 7.31
CA LEU A 155 0.11 -19.21 7.58
C LEU A 155 0.14 -20.70 7.22
N LEU A 156 -0.57 -21.52 8.00
CA LEU A 156 -0.70 -22.95 7.71
C LEU A 156 -1.64 -23.19 6.52
N PRO A 157 -1.19 -23.82 5.40
CA PRO A 157 -2.03 -24.07 4.23
C PRO A 157 -3.29 -24.89 4.48
N GLN A 158 -3.33 -25.66 5.57
CA GLN A 158 -4.51 -26.45 6.00
C GLN A 158 -5.68 -25.55 6.42
N MET A 159 -5.40 -24.29 6.83
CA MET A 159 -6.42 -23.34 7.26
C MET A 159 -7.15 -22.64 6.11
N ILE A 160 -6.88 -23.02 4.87
CA ILE A 160 -7.41 -22.35 3.65
C ILE A 160 -8.93 -22.19 3.63
N ASN A 161 -9.67 -23.12 4.27
CA ASN A 161 -11.14 -23.10 4.30
C ASN A 161 -11.72 -22.41 5.54
N ARG A 162 -10.89 -21.81 6.40
CA ARG A 162 -11.35 -21.06 7.57
C ARG A 162 -11.77 -19.65 7.23
N TYR A 163 -12.54 -19.02 8.11
CA TYR A 163 -13.04 -17.66 7.97
C TYR A 163 -12.20 -16.66 8.77
N PRO A 164 -12.16 -15.36 8.38
CA PRO A 164 -11.34 -14.35 9.05
C PRO A 164 -11.53 -14.25 10.57
N HIS A 165 -12.75 -14.42 11.08
CA HIS A 165 -13.07 -14.34 12.51
C HIS A 165 -12.44 -15.46 13.37
N GLU A 166 -11.90 -16.50 12.74
CA GLU A 166 -11.19 -17.59 13.40
C GLU A 166 -9.68 -17.31 13.61
N PHE A 167 -9.21 -16.11 13.19
CA PHE A 167 -7.80 -15.74 13.20
C PHE A 167 -7.52 -14.57 14.13
N SER A 168 -6.30 -14.51 14.67
CA SER A 168 -5.82 -13.35 15.42
C SER A 168 -5.58 -12.14 14.48
N GLY A 169 -5.50 -10.91 15.04
CA GLY A 169 -5.22 -9.69 14.27
C GLY A 169 -3.95 -9.80 13.43
N GLY A 170 -2.86 -10.34 13.99
CA GLY A 170 -1.61 -10.56 13.24
C GLY A 170 -1.74 -11.61 12.13
N GLN A 171 -2.56 -12.63 12.31
CA GLN A 171 -2.87 -13.61 11.26
C GLN A 171 -3.75 -12.97 10.16
N CYS A 172 -4.74 -12.15 10.52
CA CYS A 172 -5.54 -11.39 9.55
C CYS A 172 -4.65 -10.43 8.73
N GLN A 173 -3.65 -9.79 9.37
CA GLN A 173 -2.68 -8.98 8.65
C GLN A 173 -1.87 -9.80 7.64
N ARG A 174 -1.43 -11.00 8.00
CA ARG A 174 -0.74 -11.91 7.08
C ARG A 174 -1.63 -12.35 5.92
N ILE A 175 -2.94 -12.52 6.13
CA ILE A 175 -3.92 -12.79 5.07
C ILE A 175 -4.01 -11.59 4.11
N GLY A 176 -4.09 -10.35 4.64
CA GLY A 176 -4.08 -9.12 3.86
C GLY A 176 -2.81 -8.96 3.01
N ILE A 177 -1.64 -9.27 3.61
CA ILE A 177 -0.34 -9.28 2.90
C ILE A 177 -0.35 -10.35 1.80
N ALA A 178 -0.81 -11.57 2.09
CA ALA A 178 -0.90 -12.65 1.10
C ALA A 178 -1.79 -12.27 -0.08
N ARG A 179 -2.94 -11.63 0.19
CA ARG A 179 -3.85 -11.11 -0.86
C ARG A 179 -3.18 -10.08 -1.75
N ALA A 180 -2.45 -9.12 -1.16
CA ALA A 180 -1.73 -8.11 -1.92
C ALA A 180 -0.58 -8.71 -2.75
N MET A 181 0.12 -9.71 -2.19
CA MET A 181 1.30 -10.33 -2.81
C MET A 181 1.00 -11.40 -3.86
N ILE A 182 -0.24 -11.95 -3.91
CA ILE A 182 -0.56 -13.11 -4.77
C ILE A 182 -0.40 -12.84 -6.27
N LEU A 183 -0.44 -11.57 -6.68
CA LEU A 183 -0.18 -11.11 -8.04
C LEU A 183 1.27 -10.77 -8.32
N GLU A 184 2.15 -10.84 -7.31
CA GLU A 184 3.56 -10.40 -7.38
C GLU A 184 3.68 -8.96 -7.88
N PRO A 185 3.10 -7.97 -7.14
CA PRO A 185 3.05 -6.58 -7.56
C PRO A 185 4.43 -5.93 -7.55
N LYS A 186 4.57 -4.78 -8.25
CA LYS A 186 5.79 -3.97 -8.23
C LYS A 186 5.78 -2.89 -7.14
N LEU A 187 4.59 -2.47 -6.71
CA LEU A 187 4.39 -1.47 -5.66
C LEU A 187 3.29 -1.89 -4.71
N ILE A 188 3.59 -1.82 -3.42
CA ILE A 188 2.56 -1.89 -2.36
C ILE A 188 2.59 -0.62 -1.52
N VAL A 189 1.42 0.00 -1.35
CA VAL A 189 1.18 1.02 -0.34
C VAL A 189 0.75 0.32 0.94
N CYS A 190 1.56 0.42 2.00
CA CYS A 190 1.26 -0.11 3.33
C CYS A 190 0.68 1.03 4.16
N ASP A 191 -0.65 1.10 4.31
CA ASP A 191 -1.35 2.14 5.08
C ASP A 191 -1.44 1.72 6.54
N GLU A 192 -0.49 2.16 7.37
CA GLU A 192 -0.35 1.82 8.80
C GLU A 192 -0.46 0.31 9.12
N PRO A 193 0.31 -0.56 8.45
CA PRO A 193 0.05 -2.01 8.40
C PRO A 193 0.25 -2.74 9.73
N VAL A 194 0.73 -2.05 10.76
CA VAL A 194 1.05 -2.64 12.07
C VAL A 194 0.47 -1.88 13.26
N SER A 195 -0.23 -0.75 13.04
CA SER A 195 -0.71 0.15 14.11
C SER A 195 -1.68 -0.50 15.10
N ALA A 196 -2.44 -1.51 14.67
CA ALA A 196 -3.43 -2.22 15.49
C ALA A 196 -2.88 -3.51 16.12
N LEU A 197 -1.55 -3.75 16.07
CA LEU A 197 -0.94 -5.01 16.51
C LEU A 197 -0.02 -4.81 17.73
N ASP A 198 0.14 -5.86 18.52
CA ASP A 198 1.12 -5.89 19.62
C ASP A 198 2.55 -5.75 19.09
N VAL A 199 3.46 -5.15 19.88
CA VAL A 199 4.84 -4.84 19.52
C VAL A 199 5.60 -6.06 18.95
N SER A 200 5.43 -7.24 19.55
CA SER A 200 6.08 -8.48 19.09
C SER A 200 5.59 -8.91 17.70
N ILE A 201 4.30 -8.73 17.42
CA ILE A 201 3.69 -9.03 16.11
C ILE A 201 4.07 -7.97 15.09
N GLN A 202 4.14 -6.70 15.48
CA GLN A 202 4.63 -5.62 14.60
C GLN A 202 5.99 -5.95 14.02
N ALA A 203 6.96 -6.34 14.85
CA ALA A 203 8.30 -6.72 14.39
C ALA A 203 8.28 -7.89 13.39
N GLN A 204 7.43 -8.90 13.64
CA GLN A 204 7.29 -10.03 12.72
C GLN A 204 6.72 -9.62 11.36
N ILE A 205 5.73 -8.72 11.33
CA ILE A 205 5.12 -8.22 10.08
C ILE A 205 6.11 -7.35 9.31
N VAL A 206 6.87 -6.50 10.00
CA VAL A 206 7.90 -5.65 9.38
C VAL A 206 9.00 -6.51 8.75
N ASN A 207 9.50 -7.53 9.46
CA ASN A 207 10.50 -8.46 8.92
C ASN A 207 9.94 -9.23 7.70
N LEU A 208 8.70 -9.70 7.78
CA LEU A 208 8.03 -10.36 6.65
C LEU A 208 7.97 -9.44 5.42
N LEU A 209 7.59 -8.16 5.57
CA LEU A 209 7.56 -7.20 4.46
C LEU A 209 8.95 -6.96 3.86
N GLN A 210 10.00 -6.89 4.70
CA GLN A 210 11.38 -6.77 4.22
C GLN A 210 11.87 -8.02 3.46
N GLU A 211 11.49 -9.20 3.92
CA GLU A 211 11.80 -10.45 3.23
C GLU A 211 11.13 -10.51 1.86
N LEU A 212 9.82 -10.21 1.80
CA LEU A 212 9.07 -10.15 0.55
C LEU A 212 9.61 -9.07 -0.39
N GLN A 213 9.99 -7.90 0.13
CA GLN A 213 10.61 -6.85 -0.67
C GLN A 213 11.88 -7.33 -1.38
N ARG A 214 12.78 -7.98 -0.66
CA ARG A 214 14.05 -8.48 -1.23
C ARG A 214 13.84 -9.59 -2.24
N GLU A 215 12.88 -10.47 -1.96
CA GLU A 215 12.62 -11.63 -2.80
C GLU A 215 11.97 -11.27 -4.13
N PHE A 216 11.02 -10.32 -4.10
CA PHE A 216 10.22 -9.94 -5.27
C PHE A 216 10.67 -8.63 -5.93
N ASP A 217 11.79 -8.03 -5.49
CA ASP A 217 12.25 -6.68 -5.91
C ASP A 217 11.13 -5.63 -5.80
N LEU A 218 10.35 -5.72 -4.72
CA LEU A 218 9.15 -4.96 -4.48
C LEU A 218 9.49 -3.56 -3.98
N SER A 219 8.83 -2.53 -4.52
CA SER A 219 8.88 -1.17 -3.97
C SER A 219 7.76 -0.97 -2.97
N LEU A 220 8.02 -0.24 -1.87
CA LEU A 220 7.05 0.02 -0.82
C LEU A 220 6.88 1.52 -0.57
N ILE A 221 5.64 1.95 -0.37
CA ILE A 221 5.31 3.18 0.34
C ILE A 221 4.80 2.76 1.71
N PHE A 222 5.56 3.04 2.76
CA PHE A 222 5.26 2.61 4.13
C PHE A 222 4.76 3.79 4.96
N ILE A 223 3.47 3.85 5.22
CA ILE A 223 2.83 4.89 6.03
C ILE A 223 2.80 4.42 7.49
N SER A 224 3.34 5.24 8.40
CA SER A 224 3.31 4.99 9.83
C SER A 224 3.42 6.29 10.63
N HIS A 225 2.95 6.26 11.87
CA HIS A 225 3.24 7.30 12.87
C HIS A 225 4.37 6.89 13.82
N ASP A 226 4.87 5.64 13.74
CA ASP A 226 5.97 5.13 14.56
C ASP A 226 7.31 5.26 13.82
N LEU A 227 8.12 6.23 14.26
CA LEU A 227 9.45 6.50 13.68
C LEU A 227 10.45 5.36 13.90
N SER A 228 10.29 4.55 14.96
CA SER A 228 11.18 3.42 15.23
C SER A 228 11.06 2.36 14.16
N ILE A 229 9.82 2.04 13.78
CA ILE A 229 9.52 1.09 12.71
C ILE A 229 10.01 1.63 11.36
N VAL A 230 9.69 2.90 11.07
CA VAL A 230 10.06 3.53 9.78
C VAL A 230 11.57 3.56 9.59
N ARG A 231 12.36 3.90 10.63
CA ARG A 231 13.82 3.85 10.58
C ARG A 231 14.39 2.46 10.32
N HIS A 232 13.65 1.41 10.67
CA HIS A 232 14.09 0.03 10.48
C HIS A 232 13.83 -0.48 9.05
N ILE A 233 12.71 -0.08 8.42
CA ILE A 233 12.29 -0.64 7.12
C ILE A 233 12.56 0.30 5.93
N CYS A 234 12.60 1.63 6.15
CA CYS A 234 12.62 2.60 5.07
C CYS A 234 14.04 2.99 4.64
N HIS A 235 14.23 3.23 3.35
CA HIS A 235 15.47 3.75 2.77
C HIS A 235 15.51 5.28 2.80
N ARG A 236 14.34 5.92 2.60
CA ARG A 236 14.10 7.36 2.70
C ARG A 236 12.82 7.62 3.47
N ILE A 237 12.72 8.78 4.09
CA ILE A 237 11.57 9.17 4.92
C ILE A 237 11.09 10.53 4.45
N MET A 238 9.80 10.63 4.18
CA MET A 238 9.08 11.86 3.89
C MET A 238 8.21 12.24 5.09
N VAL A 239 8.41 13.43 5.61
CA VAL A 239 7.60 13.99 6.70
C VAL A 239 6.45 14.79 6.10
N LEU A 240 5.23 14.39 6.39
CA LEU A 240 4.00 15.08 5.96
C LEU A 240 3.43 15.88 7.13
N TYR A 241 3.16 17.15 6.90
CA TYR A 241 2.54 18.06 7.87
C TYR A 241 1.44 18.88 7.21
N LEU A 242 0.20 18.77 7.71
CA LEU A 242 -0.99 19.49 7.20
C LEU A 242 -1.12 19.43 5.67
N GLY A 243 -0.94 18.24 5.10
CA GLY A 243 -1.08 18.01 3.66
C GLY A 243 0.15 18.37 2.81
N ASN A 244 1.21 18.93 3.40
CA ASN A 244 2.42 19.36 2.71
C ASN A 244 3.63 18.50 3.11
N VAL A 245 4.62 18.41 2.23
CA VAL A 245 5.92 17.80 2.55
C VAL A 245 6.74 18.81 3.34
N ALA A 246 7.07 18.49 4.59
CA ALA A 246 7.93 19.30 5.44
C ALA A 246 9.40 18.96 5.24
N GLU A 247 9.74 17.67 5.02
CA GLU A 247 11.09 17.16 4.83
C GLU A 247 11.08 15.86 4.01
N LEU A 248 12.14 15.58 3.23
CA LEU A 248 12.31 14.38 2.40
C LEU A 248 13.77 13.92 2.35
#